data_529ff4a917cb027c3519ce8457c5c48d
#
_entry.id   529ff4a917cb027c3519ce8457c5c48d
#
_cell.length_a   1.000
_cell.length_b   1.000
_cell.length_c   1.000
_cell.angle_alpha   90.00
_cell.angle_beta   90.00
_cell.angle_gamma   90.00
#
_symmetry.space_group_name_H-M   'P 1'
#
loop_
_entity.id
_entity.type
_entity.pdbx_description
1 polymer ?
#
loop_
_entity_poly.entity_id
_entity_poly.type
_entity_poly.pdbx_seq_one_letter_code
_entity_poly.pdbx_strand_id
1 'polypeptide(L)'
;MILVSYDISNDKVRTKFAKFLSKFGFRLQYSVFEIHNSEAILSNIENEIQNVYMKSFTEEDSVIIFNLSATCKKTCYGYAKNEETDVF
;
A
#
# COMPACT_ATOMS: atom_id res chain seq x y z
N MET A 1 -8.29 -0.49 9.32
CA MET A 1 -7.85 0.06 8.01
C MET A 1 -6.34 -0.04 7.92
N ILE A 2 -5.86 -0.61 6.84
CA ILE A 2 -4.42 -0.75 6.61
C ILE A 2 -4.08 0.03 5.34
N LEU A 3 -3.17 0.98 5.47
CA LEU A 3 -2.67 1.76 4.33
C LEU A 3 -1.19 1.48 4.15
N VAL A 4 -0.79 1.33 2.90
CA VAL A 4 0.63 1.16 2.53
C VAL A 4 1.02 2.32 1.63
N SER A 5 1.97 3.09 2.09
CA SER A 5 2.55 4.20 1.35
C SER A 5 3.99 3.86 1.01
N TYR A 6 4.41 4.12 -0.21
CA TYR A 6 5.76 3.78 -0.61
C TYR A 6 6.36 4.87 -1.50
N ASP A 7 7.68 4.94 -1.46
CA ASP A 7 8.47 5.81 -2.30
C ASP A 7 9.64 4.95 -2.82
N ILE A 8 9.54 4.50 -4.05
CA ILE A 8 10.51 3.60 -4.66
C ILE A 8 11.01 4.22 -5.96
N SER A 9 12.31 4.49 -6.02
CA SER A 9 12.90 5.21 -7.14
C SER A 9 13.00 4.38 -8.43
N ASN A 10 13.28 3.09 -8.32
CA ASN A 10 13.42 2.21 -9.49
C ASN A 10 12.05 1.86 -10.06
N ASP A 11 11.86 2.15 -11.35
CA ASP A 11 10.57 1.94 -12.01
C ASP A 11 10.11 0.48 -12.01
N LYS A 12 11.04 -0.44 -12.25
CA LYS A 12 10.69 -1.87 -12.28
C LYS A 12 10.29 -2.39 -10.91
N VAL A 13 11.04 -2.00 -9.89
CA VAL A 13 10.74 -2.40 -8.51
C VAL A 13 9.42 -1.80 -8.07
N ARG A 14 9.21 -0.51 -8.36
CA ARG A 14 7.96 0.18 -8.02
C ARG A 14 6.75 -0.47 -8.67
N THR A 15 6.84 -0.77 -9.95
CA THR A 15 5.75 -1.41 -10.70
C THR A 15 5.45 -2.79 -10.15
N LYS A 16 6.49 -3.56 -9.85
CA LYS A 16 6.34 -4.90 -9.29
C LYS A 16 5.69 -4.86 -7.91
N PHE A 17 6.09 -3.89 -7.09
CA PHE A 17 5.51 -3.72 -5.75
C PHE A 17 4.04 -3.32 -5.83
N ALA A 18 3.69 -2.41 -6.72
CA ALA A 18 2.30 -2.01 -6.94
C ALA A 18 1.44 -3.19 -7.37
N LYS A 19 1.93 -4.02 -8.28
CA LYS A 19 1.22 -5.24 -8.69
C LYS A 19 1.02 -6.20 -7.53
N PHE A 20 2.04 -6.33 -6.70
CA PHE A 20 1.96 -7.17 -5.51
C PHE A 20 0.86 -6.68 -4.57
N LEU A 21 0.85 -5.38 -4.25
CA LEU A 21 -0.16 -4.81 -3.36
C LEU A 21 -1.56 -4.91 -3.94
N SER A 22 -1.72 -4.81 -5.24
CA SER A 22 -3.03 -4.86 -5.88
C SER A 22 -3.73 -6.21 -5.74
N LYS A 23 -3.01 -7.25 -5.36
CA LYS A 23 -3.61 -8.54 -5.03
C LYS A 23 -4.39 -8.51 -3.72
N PHE A 24 -4.11 -7.55 -2.86
CA PHE A 24 -4.62 -7.52 -1.50
C PHE A 24 -5.47 -6.29 -1.21
N GLY A 25 -5.60 -5.40 -2.16
CA GLY A 25 -6.37 -4.19 -1.97
C GLY A 25 -6.45 -3.35 -3.23
N PHE A 26 -6.59 -2.07 -3.05
CA PHE A 26 -6.77 -1.16 -4.18
C PHE A 26 -5.99 0.13 -3.99
N ARG A 27 -5.65 0.76 -5.11
CA ARG A 27 -4.87 2.00 -5.10
C ARG A 27 -5.75 3.19 -4.75
N LEU A 28 -5.32 3.97 -3.76
CA LEU A 28 -5.96 5.24 -3.41
C LEU A 28 -5.33 6.40 -4.15
N GLN A 29 -4.02 6.43 -4.20
CA GLN A 29 -3.22 7.42 -4.91
C GLN A 29 -2.05 6.71 -5.57
N TYR A 30 -1.25 7.45 -6.32
CA TYR A 30 -0.15 6.89 -7.10
C TYR A 30 0.71 5.90 -6.32
N SER A 31 1.03 6.23 -5.08
CA SER A 31 1.90 5.40 -4.24
C SER A 31 1.27 5.06 -2.89
N VAL A 32 -0.06 4.99 -2.84
CA VAL A 32 -0.80 4.64 -1.62
C VAL A 32 -1.86 3.60 -1.94
N PHE A 33 -1.82 2.49 -1.22
CA PHE A 33 -2.81 1.42 -1.33
C PHE A 33 -3.56 1.26 -0.02
N GLU A 34 -4.83 0.94 -0.11
CA GLU A 34 -5.58 0.43 1.01
C GLU A 34 -5.67 -1.08 0.86
N ILE A 35 -5.29 -1.80 1.92
CA ILE A 35 -5.21 -3.26 1.93
C ILE A 35 -6.35 -3.81 2.78
N HIS A 36 -6.87 -4.97 2.41
CA HIS A 36 -7.87 -5.66 3.20
C HIS A 36 -7.41 -5.80 4.65
N ASN A 37 -8.31 -5.53 5.58
CA ASN A 37 -8.02 -5.55 7.01
C ASN A 37 -7.91 -6.99 7.51
N SER A 38 -6.76 -7.59 7.32
CA SER A 38 -6.46 -8.97 7.69
C SER A 38 -5.03 -9.05 8.22
N GLU A 39 -4.87 -9.61 9.41
CA GLU A 39 -3.55 -9.80 10.00
C GLU A 39 -2.70 -10.76 9.17
N ALA A 40 -3.32 -11.77 8.59
CA ALA A 40 -2.60 -12.73 7.74
C ALA A 40 -2.06 -12.05 6.48
N ILE A 41 -2.86 -11.20 5.86
CA ILE A 41 -2.44 -10.45 4.66
C ILE A 41 -1.33 -9.47 5.04
N LEU A 42 -1.50 -8.74 6.13
CA LEU A 42 -0.49 -7.78 6.58
C LEU A 42 0.85 -8.49 6.84
N SER A 43 0.80 -9.63 7.52
CA SER A 43 2.01 -10.41 7.81
C SER A 43 2.68 -10.88 6.51
N ASN A 44 1.90 -11.31 5.54
CA ASN A 44 2.43 -11.71 4.24
C ASN A 44 3.11 -10.53 3.53
N ILE A 45 2.48 -9.36 3.55
CA ILE A 45 3.04 -8.15 2.93
C ILE A 45 4.36 -7.79 3.62
N GLU A 46 4.39 -7.78 4.94
CA GLU A 46 5.59 -7.45 5.69
C GLU A 46 6.72 -8.43 5.39
N ASN A 47 6.43 -9.72 5.33
CA ASN A 47 7.43 -10.74 4.99
C ASN A 47 7.99 -10.53 3.58
N GLU A 48 7.14 -10.23 2.61
CA GLU A 48 7.59 -9.99 1.25
C GLU A 48 8.45 -8.72 1.16
N ILE A 49 8.08 -7.67 1.87
CA ILE A 49 8.87 -6.45 1.92
C ILE A 49 10.27 -6.76 2.46
N GLN A 50 10.34 -7.43 3.61
CA GLN A 50 11.60 -7.71 4.26
C GLN A 50 12.48 -8.67 3.47
N ASN A 51 11.89 -9.70 2.87
CA ASN A 51 12.66 -10.79 2.28
C ASN A 51 12.88 -10.65 0.79
N VAL A 52 12.10 -9.85 0.11
CA VAL A 52 12.18 -9.68 -1.35
C VAL A 52 12.48 -8.25 -1.74
N TYR A 53 11.59 -7.32 -1.41
CA TYR A 53 11.68 -5.96 -1.94
C TYR A 53 12.81 -5.14 -1.35
N MET A 54 13.08 -5.27 -0.06
CA MET A 54 14.15 -4.50 0.58
C MET A 54 15.53 -4.80 0.00
N LYS A 55 15.71 -5.98 -0.59
CA LYS A 55 16.97 -6.32 -1.25
C LYS A 55 17.27 -5.44 -2.45
N SER A 56 16.23 -4.87 -3.05
CA SER A 56 16.35 -4.00 -4.22
C SER A 56 16.25 -2.52 -3.85
N PHE A 57 16.01 -2.20 -2.60
CA PHE A 57 15.84 -0.81 -2.16
C PHE A 57 17.18 -0.09 -2.06
N THR A 58 17.15 1.21 -2.36
CA THR A 58 18.25 2.12 -2.12
C THR A 58 17.97 2.92 -0.85
N GLU A 59 18.91 3.80 -0.48
CA GLU A 59 18.74 4.67 0.68
C GLU A 59 17.56 5.65 0.53
N GLU A 60 17.12 5.87 -0.71
CA GLU A 60 16.00 6.78 -0.99
C GLU A 60 14.65 6.09 -0.94
N ASP A 61 14.64 4.77 -0.88
CA ASP A 61 13.41 4.00 -0.95
C ASP A 61 12.82 3.76 0.43
N SER A 62 11.49 3.79 0.51
CA SER A 62 10.81 3.57 1.78
C SER A 62 9.42 2.98 1.56
N VAL A 63 8.96 2.26 2.57
CA VAL A 63 7.57 1.78 2.67
C VAL A 63 7.10 2.08 4.07
N ILE A 64 5.94 2.71 4.18
CA ILE A 64 5.31 3.00 5.47
C ILE A 64 3.96 2.30 5.50
N ILE A 65 3.73 1.54 6.55
CA ILE A 65 2.45 0.86 6.76
C ILE A 65 1.74 1.52 7.93
N PHE A 66 0.51 1.96 7.68
CA PHE A 66 -0.36 2.53 8.70
C PHE A 66 -1.41 1.48 9.05
N ASN A 67 -1.35 0.97 10.26
CA ASN A 67 -2.36 0.04 10.77
C ASN A 67 -3.28 0.82 11.70
N LEU A 68 -4.38 1.32 11.16
CA LEU A 68 -5.27 2.24 11.83
C LEU A 68 -6.45 1.50 12.46
N SER A 69 -6.95 2.04 13.57
CA SER A 69 -8.08 1.44 14.27
C SER A 69 -9.35 1.51 13.43
N ALA A 70 -10.33 0.68 13.79
CA ALA A 70 -11.62 0.64 13.10
C ALA A 70 -12.40 1.96 13.21
N THR A 71 -12.06 2.80 14.20
CA THR A 71 -12.73 4.09 14.40
C THR A 71 -12.12 5.22 13.57
N CYS A 72 -10.98 4.98 12.94
CA CYS A 72 -10.37 5.98 12.07
C CYS A 72 -11.20 6.16 10.81
N LYS A 73 -11.30 7.41 10.37
CA LYS A 73 -11.99 7.75 9.13
C LYS A 73 -10.98 8.08 8.04
N LYS A 74 -11.32 7.68 6.84
CA LYS A 74 -10.62 8.10 5.63
C LYS A 74 -11.58 8.96 4.83
N THR A 75 -11.13 10.12 4.42
CA THR A 75 -11.90 11.02 3.57
C THR A 75 -11.12 11.23 2.28
N CYS A 76 -11.75 10.99 1.15
CA CYS A 76 -11.12 11.08 -0.15
C CYS A 76 -11.78 12.15 -0.99
N TYR A 77 -10.96 12.89 -1.74
CA TYR A 77 -11.42 13.93 -2.65
C TYR A 77 -10.80 13.72 -4.03
N GLY A 78 -11.50 14.16 -5.05
CA GLY A 78 -10.99 14.10 -6.40
C GLY A 78 -10.86 12.67 -6.91
N TYR A 79 -9.67 12.32 -7.38
CA TYR A 79 -9.43 11.01 -7.99
C TYR A 79 -9.10 9.90 -7.00
N ALA A 80 -9.00 10.22 -5.73
CA ALA A 80 -8.82 9.18 -4.71
C ALA A 80 -10.07 8.33 -4.62
N LYS A 81 -9.90 7.01 -4.61
CA LYS A 81 -11.03 6.08 -4.61
C LYS A 81 -11.35 5.61 -3.21
N ASN A 82 -12.64 5.37 -2.99
CA ASN A 82 -13.13 4.73 -1.79
C ASN A 82 -13.86 3.46 -2.21
N GLU A 83 -13.54 2.35 -1.58
CA GLU A 83 -14.15 1.07 -1.90
C GLU A 83 -15.67 1.08 -1.71
N GLU A 84 -16.17 1.86 -0.74
CA GLU A 84 -17.59 1.93 -0.43
C GLU A 84 -18.35 2.84 -1.39
N THR A 85 -17.69 3.88 -1.89
CA THR A 85 -18.30 4.83 -2.81
C THR A 85 -17.26 5.32 -3.81
N ASP A 86 -17.59 5.27 -5.08
CA ASP A 86 -16.78 5.89 -6.13
C ASP A 86 -17.26 7.32 -6.30
N VAL A 87 -16.77 8.20 -5.47
CA VAL A 87 -17.14 9.61 -5.49
C VAL A 87 -16.01 10.43 -6.10
N PHE A 88 -16.34 11.14 -7.12
CA PHE A 88 -15.41 12.00 -7.85
C PHE A 88 -15.95 13.41 -7.96
#